data_b767008b59faeb20e55f632ad6fb9e9b
#
_entry.id   b767008b59faeb20e55f632ad6fb9e9b
#
_cell.length_a   1.000
_cell.length_b   1.000
_cell.length_c   1.000
_cell.angle_alpha   90.00
_cell.angle_beta   90.00
_cell.angle_gamma   90.00
#
_symmetry.space_group_name_H-M   'P 1'
#
loop_
_entity.id
_entity.type
_entity.pdbx_description
1 polymer ?
#
loop_
_entity_poly.entity_id
_entity_poly.type
_entity_poly.pdbx_seq_one_letter_code
_entity_poly.pdbx_strand_id
1 'polypeptide(L)'
;MGVLPHDELAALGWPSMAGVMTAIVGPWGGILVNVAVFISIGGALFTYVILCTDSAFGPADKGCFPSIFSRKNKNNAPTYSIIFSALIVEVFLILAMISDAAFQNCYYLSTISIMIPYMLSAFYAFKCCANGETLQGLSAGRKTWEWIFAIIGSIYGVWMLYASSIAYVLVCALLYAPGIILYIIRRKEENDGPIFPKIYDKVVAVILIVMFVLAIVLLANGTIAPF
;
A
#
# COMPACT_ATOMS: atom_id res chain seq x y z
N MET A 1 20.94 14.64 -14.65
CA MET A 1 20.58 14.75 -16.07
C MET A 1 21.20 16.07 -16.55
N GLY A 2 21.82 16.17 -17.69
CA GLY A 2 22.55 17.37 -18.15
C GLY A 2 24.08 17.26 -18.09
N VAL A 3 24.62 16.18 -17.51
CA VAL A 3 26.06 15.95 -17.42
C VAL A 3 26.54 14.92 -18.45
N LEU A 4 25.68 13.94 -18.80
CA LEU A 4 25.94 12.94 -19.82
C LEU A 4 24.94 13.02 -20.96
N PRO A 5 25.33 12.71 -22.22
CA PRO A 5 24.43 12.51 -23.34
C PRO A 5 23.35 11.45 -23.02
N HIS A 6 22.19 11.59 -23.66
CA HIS A 6 21.05 10.68 -23.42
C HIS A 6 21.41 9.21 -23.69
N ASP A 7 22.16 8.95 -24.73
CA ASP A 7 22.52 7.59 -25.15
C ASP A 7 23.48 6.90 -24.15
N GLU A 8 24.42 7.65 -23.61
CA GLU A 8 25.33 7.17 -22.56
C GLU A 8 24.56 6.93 -21.24
N LEU A 9 23.60 7.82 -20.92
CA LEU A 9 22.78 7.68 -19.72
C LEU A 9 21.87 6.43 -19.80
N ALA A 10 21.33 6.13 -20.98
CA ALA A 10 20.51 4.95 -21.23
C ALA A 10 21.30 3.64 -21.20
N ALA A 11 22.60 3.68 -21.49
CA ALA A 11 23.49 2.52 -21.46
C ALA A 11 24.01 2.19 -20.06
N LEU A 12 23.79 3.05 -19.05
CA LEU A 12 24.25 2.81 -17.68
C LEU A 12 23.43 1.70 -17.04
N GLY A 13 24.15 0.72 -16.46
CA GLY A 13 23.54 -0.33 -15.64
C GLY A 13 23.03 0.16 -14.27
N TRP A 14 22.39 -0.71 -13.54
CA TRP A 14 21.95 -0.45 -12.15
C TRP A 14 23.11 -0.58 -11.14
N PRO A 15 23.25 0.33 -10.15
CA PRO A 15 22.50 1.60 -10.01
C PRO A 15 23.05 2.70 -10.92
N SER A 16 22.19 3.28 -11.75
CA SER A 16 22.57 4.26 -12.76
C SER A 16 23.31 5.49 -12.18
N MET A 17 22.97 5.91 -10.97
CA MET A 17 23.62 7.05 -10.30
C MET A 17 25.11 6.76 -10.01
N ALA A 18 25.48 5.53 -9.70
CA ALA A 18 26.89 5.14 -9.50
C ALA A 18 27.68 5.28 -10.83
N GLY A 19 27.06 4.89 -11.96
CA GLY A 19 27.65 5.07 -13.28
C GLY A 19 27.86 6.54 -13.64
N VAL A 20 26.86 7.40 -13.38
CA VAL A 20 26.99 8.85 -13.59
C VAL A 20 28.11 9.44 -12.73
N MET A 21 28.21 9.08 -11.45
CA MET A 21 29.27 9.57 -10.58
C MET A 21 30.66 9.07 -11.00
N THR A 22 30.73 7.83 -11.49
CA THR A 22 31.99 7.31 -12.05
C THR A 22 32.45 8.10 -13.26
N ALA A 23 31.53 8.51 -14.14
CA ALA A 23 31.85 9.32 -15.30
C ALA A 23 32.30 10.76 -14.95
N ILE A 24 31.81 11.32 -13.83
CA ILE A 24 32.13 12.72 -13.44
C ILE A 24 33.42 12.81 -12.64
N VAL A 25 33.55 11.99 -11.59
CA VAL A 25 34.63 12.10 -10.60
C VAL A 25 35.58 10.89 -10.55
N GLY A 26 35.34 9.92 -11.42
CA GLY A 26 36.13 8.70 -11.50
C GLY A 26 35.63 7.54 -10.61
N PRO A 27 36.33 6.39 -10.59
CA PRO A 27 35.86 5.16 -9.94
C PRO A 27 35.48 5.30 -8.47
N TRP A 28 36.17 6.16 -7.73
CA TRP A 28 35.90 6.38 -6.31
C TRP A 28 34.51 6.97 -6.06
N GLY A 29 34.00 7.79 -6.98
CA GLY A 29 32.64 8.34 -6.90
C GLY A 29 31.56 7.27 -7.03
N GLY A 30 31.76 6.28 -7.89
CA GLY A 30 30.91 5.11 -7.99
C GLY A 30 30.88 4.28 -6.73
N ILE A 31 32.04 4.05 -6.10
CA ILE A 31 32.17 3.32 -4.83
C ILE A 31 31.42 4.06 -3.72
N LEU A 32 31.60 5.38 -3.61
CA LEU A 32 30.93 6.20 -2.60
C LEU A 32 29.40 6.13 -2.72
N VAL A 33 28.88 6.23 -3.95
CA VAL A 33 27.43 6.11 -4.19
C VAL A 33 26.93 4.72 -3.83
N ASN A 34 27.65 3.65 -4.20
CA ASN A 34 27.26 2.27 -3.87
C ASN A 34 27.21 2.04 -2.35
N VAL A 35 28.18 2.55 -1.61
CA VAL A 35 28.17 2.47 -0.13
C VAL A 35 26.99 3.26 0.44
N ALA A 36 26.75 4.48 -0.04
CA ALA A 36 25.62 5.28 0.41
C ALA A 36 24.26 4.62 0.12
N VAL A 37 24.10 4.02 -1.07
CA VAL A 37 22.91 3.25 -1.45
C VAL A 37 22.74 2.03 -0.55
N PHE A 38 23.81 1.29 -0.27
CA PHE A 38 23.76 0.13 0.62
C PHE A 38 23.28 0.50 2.04
N ILE A 39 23.82 1.57 2.61
CA ILE A 39 23.42 2.08 3.93
C ILE A 39 21.96 2.56 3.90
N SER A 40 21.57 3.28 2.85
CA SER A 40 20.20 3.80 2.68
C SER A 40 19.17 2.68 2.56
N ILE A 41 19.44 1.67 1.72
CA ILE A 41 18.56 0.51 1.56
C ILE A 41 18.47 -0.29 2.86
N GLY A 42 19.57 -0.48 3.57
CA GLY A 42 19.57 -1.15 4.87
C GLY A 42 18.69 -0.42 5.89
N GLY A 43 18.81 0.90 6.00
CA GLY A 43 17.95 1.70 6.86
C GLY A 43 16.47 1.65 6.46
N ALA A 44 16.19 1.73 5.16
CA ALA A 44 14.83 1.60 4.64
C ALA A 44 14.21 0.22 4.94
N LEU A 45 14.99 -0.85 4.80
CA LEU A 45 14.53 -2.21 5.10
C LEU A 45 13.99 -2.33 6.54
N PHE A 46 14.74 -1.85 7.53
CA PHE A 46 14.29 -1.86 8.92
C PHE A 46 12.99 -1.08 9.12
N THR A 47 12.90 0.09 8.51
CA THR A 47 11.69 0.94 8.58
C THR A 47 10.48 0.23 7.98
N TYR A 48 10.64 -0.40 6.80
CA TYR A 48 9.55 -1.12 6.15
C TYR A 48 9.12 -2.38 6.91
N VAL A 49 10.04 -3.12 7.53
CA VAL A 49 9.68 -4.26 8.38
C VAL A 49 8.78 -3.82 9.54
N ILE A 50 9.13 -2.71 10.19
CA ILE A 50 8.30 -2.15 11.27
C ILE A 50 6.95 -1.71 10.74
N LEU A 51 6.91 -0.99 9.63
CA LEU A 51 5.68 -0.48 9.01
C LEU A 51 4.74 -1.62 8.60
N CYS A 52 5.25 -2.67 7.95
CA CYS A 52 4.46 -3.84 7.58
C CYS A 52 3.91 -4.57 8.80
N THR A 53 4.70 -4.68 9.87
CA THR A 53 4.27 -5.30 11.13
C THR A 53 3.16 -4.48 11.78
N ASP A 54 3.32 -3.15 11.84
CA ASP A 54 2.35 -2.24 12.45
C ASP A 54 1.03 -2.18 11.66
N SER A 55 1.09 -2.40 10.34
CA SER A 55 -0.10 -2.47 9.49
C SER A 55 -1.05 -3.61 9.85
N ALA A 56 -0.56 -4.72 10.43
CA ALA A 56 -1.38 -5.81 10.95
C ALA A 56 -1.67 -5.64 12.46
N PHE A 57 -0.68 -5.19 13.22
CA PHE A 57 -0.77 -5.02 14.67
C PHE A 57 -1.72 -3.87 15.06
N GLY A 58 -1.59 -2.69 14.45
CA GLY A 58 -2.35 -1.49 14.80
C GLY A 58 -3.87 -1.67 14.71
N PRO A 59 -4.43 -2.20 13.61
CA PRO A 59 -5.84 -2.54 13.51
C PRO A 59 -6.27 -3.64 14.51
N ALA A 60 -5.42 -4.63 14.80
CA ALA A 60 -5.72 -5.67 15.76
C ALA A 60 -5.80 -5.15 17.20
N ASP A 61 -4.90 -4.24 17.57
CA ASP A 61 -4.90 -3.58 18.88
C ASP A 61 -6.17 -2.73 19.09
N LYS A 62 -6.68 -2.12 18.02
CA LYS A 62 -7.93 -1.35 18.01
C LYS A 62 -9.20 -2.20 17.82
N GLY A 63 -9.09 -3.51 17.79
CA GLY A 63 -10.23 -4.41 17.63
C GLY A 63 -10.81 -4.51 16.22
N CYS A 64 -10.13 -3.98 15.19
CA CYS A 64 -10.58 -4.04 13.80
C CYS A 64 -10.06 -5.26 13.05
N PHE A 65 -9.11 -6.02 13.62
CA PHE A 65 -8.45 -7.17 13.02
C PHE A 65 -8.42 -8.34 14.02
N PRO A 66 -8.22 -9.61 13.61
CA PRO A 66 -8.21 -10.75 14.53
C PRO A 66 -7.24 -10.54 15.70
N SER A 67 -7.68 -10.89 16.90
CA SER A 67 -6.96 -10.63 18.17
C SER A 67 -5.59 -11.31 18.26
N ILE A 68 -5.36 -12.36 17.47
CA ILE A 68 -4.07 -13.05 17.39
C ILE A 68 -2.93 -12.13 17.01
N PHE A 69 -3.19 -11.13 16.12
CA PHE A 69 -2.19 -10.19 15.64
C PHE A 69 -1.82 -9.11 16.66
N SER A 70 -2.62 -8.90 17.72
CA SER A 70 -2.31 -7.97 18.81
C SER A 70 -1.46 -8.62 19.92
N ARG A 71 -1.27 -9.95 19.88
CA ARG A 71 -0.51 -10.65 20.92
C ARG A 71 0.98 -10.32 20.84
N LYS A 72 1.53 -9.89 21.98
CA LYS A 72 2.94 -9.57 22.17
C LYS A 72 3.67 -10.71 22.86
N ASN A 73 4.94 -10.90 22.51
CA ASN A 73 5.82 -11.82 23.21
C ASN A 73 6.40 -11.20 24.51
N LYS A 74 7.25 -11.95 25.22
CA LYS A 74 7.92 -11.49 26.45
C LYS A 74 8.71 -10.18 26.29
N ASN A 75 9.13 -9.85 25.07
CA ASN A 75 9.88 -8.64 24.74
C ASN A 75 8.98 -7.53 24.14
N ASN A 76 7.66 -7.61 24.34
CA ASN A 76 6.67 -6.67 23.79
C ASN A 76 6.62 -6.59 22.26
N ALA A 77 7.17 -7.56 21.52
CA ALA A 77 7.11 -7.61 20.08
C ALA A 77 5.87 -8.40 19.59
N PRO A 78 5.13 -7.91 18.58
CA PRO A 78 3.94 -8.58 18.04
C PRO A 78 4.33 -9.70 17.07
N THR A 79 4.74 -10.84 17.59
CA THR A 79 5.36 -11.95 16.86
C THR A 79 4.49 -12.47 15.71
N TYR A 80 3.17 -12.61 15.93
CA TYR A 80 2.27 -13.09 14.88
C TYR A 80 2.15 -12.11 13.71
N SER A 81 2.12 -10.81 13.99
CA SER A 81 2.11 -9.77 12.94
C SER A 81 3.42 -9.75 12.15
N ILE A 82 4.56 -9.95 12.82
CA ILE A 82 5.88 -10.03 12.16
C ILE A 82 5.93 -11.24 11.22
N ILE A 83 5.55 -12.44 11.70
CA ILE A 83 5.56 -13.66 10.90
C ILE A 83 4.62 -13.54 9.71
N PHE A 84 3.41 -13.04 9.92
CA PHE A 84 2.41 -12.85 8.87
C PHE A 84 2.92 -11.89 7.78
N SER A 85 3.46 -10.74 8.18
CA SER A 85 4.03 -9.78 7.24
C SER A 85 5.23 -10.37 6.48
N ALA A 86 6.12 -11.09 7.17
CA ALA A 86 7.28 -11.73 6.56
C ALA A 86 6.85 -12.79 5.51
N LEU A 87 5.84 -13.61 5.80
CA LEU A 87 5.32 -14.60 4.86
C LEU A 87 4.73 -13.96 3.59
N ILE A 88 3.99 -12.85 3.75
CA ILE A 88 3.46 -12.12 2.59
C ILE A 88 4.60 -11.54 1.75
N VAL A 89 5.60 -10.92 2.39
CA VAL A 89 6.77 -10.38 1.68
C VAL A 89 7.52 -11.47 0.92
N GLU A 90 7.71 -12.65 1.54
CA GLU A 90 8.37 -13.80 0.90
C GLU A 90 7.63 -14.28 -0.35
N VAL A 91 6.31 -14.37 -0.29
CA VAL A 91 5.49 -14.73 -1.46
C VAL A 91 5.70 -13.72 -2.60
N PHE A 92 5.68 -12.41 -2.30
CA PHE A 92 5.92 -11.39 -3.32
C PHE A 92 7.35 -11.41 -3.86
N LEU A 93 8.35 -11.71 -3.03
CA LEU A 93 9.74 -11.87 -3.48
C LEU A 93 9.87 -13.05 -4.45
N ILE A 94 9.28 -14.20 -4.14
CA ILE A 94 9.27 -15.35 -5.03
C ILE A 94 8.61 -15.00 -6.37
N LEU A 95 7.46 -14.32 -6.36
CA LEU A 95 6.80 -13.85 -7.57
C LEU A 95 7.67 -12.89 -8.37
N ALA A 96 8.34 -11.94 -7.72
CA ALA A 96 9.22 -10.98 -8.36
C ALA A 96 10.46 -11.61 -9.00
N MET A 97 10.93 -12.77 -8.49
CA MET A 97 12.08 -13.50 -9.05
C MET A 97 11.75 -14.26 -10.35
N ILE A 98 10.48 -14.44 -10.70
CA ILE A 98 10.08 -15.20 -11.88
C ILE A 98 10.48 -14.48 -13.17
N SER A 99 10.32 -13.15 -13.22
CA SER A 99 10.72 -12.32 -14.37
C SER A 99 10.78 -10.83 -14.01
N ASP A 100 11.52 -10.06 -14.82
CA ASP A 100 11.56 -8.59 -14.67
C ASP A 100 10.18 -7.95 -14.84
N ALA A 101 9.34 -8.52 -15.72
CA ALA A 101 7.96 -8.08 -15.89
C ALA A 101 7.13 -8.31 -14.61
N ALA A 102 7.31 -9.45 -13.93
CA ALA A 102 6.65 -9.74 -12.66
C ALA A 102 7.06 -8.73 -11.58
N PHE A 103 8.32 -8.34 -11.51
CA PHE A 103 8.79 -7.29 -10.59
C PHE A 103 8.07 -5.96 -10.85
N GLN A 104 8.03 -5.49 -12.10
CA GLN A 104 7.34 -4.24 -12.46
C GLN A 104 5.85 -4.28 -12.11
N ASN A 105 5.20 -5.40 -12.39
CA ASN A 105 3.78 -5.56 -12.07
C ASN A 105 3.51 -5.59 -10.56
N CYS A 106 4.36 -6.24 -9.76
CA CYS A 106 4.29 -6.18 -8.29
C CYS A 106 4.46 -4.75 -7.78
N TYR A 107 5.38 -3.97 -8.39
CA TYR A 107 5.58 -2.56 -8.06
C TYR A 107 4.34 -1.72 -8.35
N TYR A 108 3.75 -1.84 -9.55
CA TYR A 108 2.49 -1.15 -9.88
C TYR A 108 1.34 -1.56 -8.97
N LEU A 109 1.21 -2.86 -8.70
CA LEU A 109 0.17 -3.39 -7.84
C LEU A 109 0.27 -2.86 -6.40
N SER A 110 1.48 -2.79 -5.84
CA SER A 110 1.71 -2.24 -4.51
C SER A 110 1.34 -0.76 -4.44
N THR A 111 1.72 0.02 -5.47
CA THR A 111 1.42 1.46 -5.54
C THR A 111 -0.09 1.72 -5.60
N ILE A 112 -0.81 0.95 -6.42
CA ILE A 112 -2.27 1.12 -6.57
C ILE A 112 -3.01 0.64 -5.32
N SER A 113 -2.55 -0.45 -4.70
CA SER A 113 -3.13 -0.94 -3.44
C SER A 113 -3.10 0.13 -2.35
N ILE A 114 -2.02 0.89 -2.22
CA ILE A 114 -1.90 1.97 -1.23
C ILE A 114 -2.83 3.16 -1.52
N MET A 115 -3.22 3.40 -2.77
CA MET A 115 -4.10 4.51 -3.15
C MET A 115 -5.51 4.37 -2.59
N ILE A 116 -6.02 3.14 -2.47
CA ILE A 116 -7.38 2.88 -1.96
C ILE A 116 -7.56 3.37 -0.50
N PRO A 117 -6.72 2.97 0.48
CA PRO A 117 -6.84 3.48 1.84
C PRO A 117 -6.58 5.00 1.93
N TYR A 118 -5.71 5.57 1.10
CA TYR A 118 -5.51 7.03 1.08
C TYR A 118 -6.75 7.77 0.60
N MET A 119 -7.41 7.29 -0.46
CA MET A 119 -8.68 7.85 -0.91
C MET A 119 -9.76 7.75 0.18
N LEU A 120 -9.87 6.60 0.85
CA LEU A 120 -10.83 6.42 1.95
C LEU A 120 -10.52 7.34 3.14
N SER A 121 -9.25 7.58 3.44
CA SER A 121 -8.82 8.54 4.47
C SER A 121 -9.22 9.97 4.11
N ALA A 122 -9.08 10.36 2.84
CA ALA A 122 -9.51 11.67 2.36
C ALA A 122 -11.04 11.84 2.44
N PHE A 123 -11.82 10.79 2.08
CA PHE A 123 -13.27 10.80 2.25
C PHE A 123 -13.69 10.85 3.72
N TYR A 124 -12.93 10.19 4.60
CA TYR A 124 -13.19 10.27 6.03
C TYR A 124 -12.91 11.68 6.56
N ALA A 125 -11.82 12.32 6.16
CA ALA A 125 -11.53 13.73 6.49
C ALA A 125 -12.65 14.66 6.01
N PHE A 126 -13.15 14.47 4.78
CA PHE A 126 -14.29 15.21 4.25
C PHE A 126 -15.54 15.01 5.13
N LYS A 127 -15.85 13.77 5.52
CA LYS A 127 -16.96 13.46 6.42
C LYS A 127 -16.82 14.14 7.78
N CYS A 128 -15.62 14.12 8.38
CA CYS A 128 -15.36 14.78 9.66
C CYS A 128 -15.52 16.30 9.58
N CYS A 129 -15.13 16.91 8.46
CA CYS A 129 -15.40 18.32 8.19
C CYS A 129 -16.92 18.58 8.05
N ALA A 130 -17.64 17.73 7.33
CA ALA A 130 -19.10 17.86 7.13
C ALA A 130 -19.87 17.72 8.45
N ASN A 131 -19.46 16.81 9.34
CA ASN A 131 -20.06 16.64 10.67
C ASN A 131 -19.59 17.70 11.68
N GLY A 132 -18.60 18.54 11.34
CA GLY A 132 -18.06 19.55 12.22
C GLY A 132 -17.14 19.01 13.33
N GLU A 133 -16.83 17.72 13.33
CA GLU A 133 -16.02 17.08 14.38
C GLU A 133 -14.59 17.66 14.46
N THR A 134 -13.96 17.87 13.30
CA THR A 134 -12.61 18.49 13.20
C THR A 134 -12.62 20.00 13.28
N LEU A 135 -13.77 20.65 13.20
CA LEU A 135 -13.91 22.12 13.12
C LEU A 135 -14.11 22.78 14.48
N GLN A 136 -14.29 21.99 15.56
CA GLN A 136 -14.52 22.52 16.91
C GLN A 136 -13.25 23.20 17.44
N GLY A 137 -13.38 24.42 17.92
CA GLY A 137 -12.26 25.18 18.50
C GLY A 137 -11.29 25.81 17.51
N LEU A 138 -11.47 25.62 16.18
CA LEU A 138 -10.60 26.22 15.17
C LEU A 138 -11.07 27.63 14.77
N SER A 139 -10.11 28.51 14.43
CA SER A 139 -10.37 29.82 13.84
C SER A 139 -11.02 29.68 12.45
N ALA A 140 -11.78 30.68 12.01
CA ALA A 140 -12.49 30.66 10.72
C ALA A 140 -11.57 30.36 9.54
N GLY A 141 -10.38 30.96 9.48
CA GLY A 141 -9.41 30.69 8.41
C GLY A 141 -8.93 29.25 8.39
N ARG A 142 -8.69 28.64 9.57
CA ARG A 142 -8.25 27.24 9.67
C ARG A 142 -9.33 26.27 9.25
N LYS A 143 -10.61 26.56 9.57
CA LYS A 143 -11.75 25.77 9.08
C LYS A 143 -11.82 25.73 7.56
N THR A 144 -11.59 26.87 6.90
CA THR A 144 -11.58 26.95 5.44
C THR A 144 -10.48 26.09 4.84
N TRP A 145 -9.28 26.09 5.43
CA TRP A 145 -8.16 25.24 4.96
C TRP A 145 -8.45 23.76 5.12
N GLU A 146 -9.04 23.31 6.23
CA GLU A 146 -9.44 21.90 6.42
C GLU A 146 -10.42 21.45 5.34
N TRP A 147 -11.42 22.28 5.01
CA TRP A 147 -12.35 22.01 3.93
C TRP A 147 -11.66 21.93 2.56
N ILE A 148 -10.76 22.84 2.25
CA ILE A 148 -10.03 22.86 0.98
C ILE A 148 -9.22 21.57 0.83
N PHE A 149 -8.46 21.19 1.84
CA PHE A 149 -7.64 19.98 1.82
C PHE A 149 -8.49 18.70 1.72
N ALA A 150 -9.60 18.62 2.43
CA ALA A 150 -10.51 17.48 2.37
C ALA A 150 -11.15 17.31 0.99
N ILE A 151 -11.57 18.40 0.35
CA ILE A 151 -12.14 18.39 -1.00
C ILE A 151 -11.08 18.02 -2.04
N ILE A 152 -9.94 18.71 -2.04
CA ILE A 152 -8.84 18.47 -2.99
C ILE A 152 -8.34 17.02 -2.85
N GLY A 153 -8.12 16.55 -1.62
CA GLY A 153 -7.67 15.18 -1.35
C GLY A 153 -8.66 14.13 -1.86
N SER A 154 -9.97 14.38 -1.70
CA SER A 154 -11.03 13.49 -2.18
C SER A 154 -11.08 13.43 -3.71
N ILE A 155 -11.04 14.58 -4.38
CA ILE A 155 -11.04 14.66 -5.84
C ILE A 155 -9.77 14.00 -6.40
N TYR A 156 -8.62 14.32 -5.82
CA TYR A 156 -7.33 13.76 -6.23
C TYR A 156 -7.30 12.23 -6.06
N GLY A 157 -7.82 11.70 -4.96
CA GLY A 157 -7.90 10.26 -4.73
C GLY A 157 -8.72 9.53 -5.79
N VAL A 158 -9.88 10.07 -6.17
CA VAL A 158 -10.71 9.51 -7.26
C VAL A 158 -9.98 9.59 -8.61
N TRP A 159 -9.37 10.74 -8.89
CA TRP A 159 -8.62 10.93 -10.14
C TRP A 159 -7.44 9.97 -10.25
N MET A 160 -6.70 9.75 -9.17
CA MET A 160 -5.57 8.81 -9.12
C MET A 160 -6.01 7.36 -9.40
N LEU A 161 -7.14 6.91 -8.84
CA LEU A 161 -7.70 5.59 -9.16
C LEU A 161 -8.13 5.47 -10.62
N TYR A 162 -8.73 6.53 -11.17
CA TYR A 162 -9.09 6.57 -12.59
C TYR A 162 -7.84 6.50 -13.49
N ALA A 163 -6.78 7.23 -13.13
CA ALA A 163 -5.52 7.29 -13.88
C ALA A 163 -4.71 5.98 -13.81
N SER A 164 -4.92 5.16 -12.77
CA SER A 164 -4.11 3.96 -12.49
C SER A 164 -4.51 2.71 -13.29
N SER A 165 -5.28 2.80 -14.35
CA SER A 165 -5.81 1.67 -15.12
C SER A 165 -6.77 0.75 -14.34
N ILE A 166 -7.94 0.52 -14.88
CA ILE A 166 -8.98 -0.34 -14.30
C ILE A 166 -8.48 -1.78 -14.12
N ALA A 167 -7.60 -2.25 -14.99
CA ALA A 167 -7.02 -3.60 -14.90
C ALA A 167 -6.31 -3.84 -13.56
N TYR A 168 -5.42 -2.94 -13.17
CA TYR A 168 -4.71 -3.06 -11.90
C TYR A 168 -5.60 -2.86 -10.68
N VAL A 169 -6.63 -2.00 -10.77
CA VAL A 169 -7.63 -1.86 -9.70
C VAL A 169 -8.39 -3.17 -9.48
N LEU A 170 -8.73 -3.90 -10.54
CA LEU A 170 -9.35 -5.21 -10.45
C LEU A 170 -8.39 -6.26 -9.85
N VAL A 171 -7.12 -6.23 -10.23
CA VAL A 171 -6.11 -7.13 -9.62
C VAL A 171 -5.91 -6.81 -8.14
N CYS A 172 -5.99 -5.55 -7.72
CA CYS A 172 -5.98 -5.20 -6.29
C CYS A 172 -7.15 -5.84 -5.53
N ALA A 173 -8.31 -6.03 -6.15
CA ALA A 173 -9.42 -6.73 -5.51
C ALA A 173 -9.08 -8.18 -5.13
N LEU A 174 -8.17 -8.85 -5.85
CA LEU A 174 -7.65 -10.17 -5.47
C LEU A 174 -6.89 -10.14 -4.16
N LEU A 175 -6.17 -9.05 -3.89
CA LEU A 175 -5.43 -8.86 -2.64
C LEU A 175 -6.35 -8.46 -1.48
N TYR A 176 -7.40 -7.70 -1.75
CA TYR A 176 -8.34 -7.23 -0.72
C TYR A 176 -9.40 -8.27 -0.35
N ALA A 177 -9.80 -9.14 -1.27
CA ALA A 177 -10.85 -10.13 -1.01
C ALA A 177 -10.53 -11.08 0.16
N PRO A 178 -9.30 -11.59 0.36
CA PRO A 178 -8.94 -12.35 1.55
C PRO A 178 -9.16 -11.59 2.85
N GLY A 179 -9.12 -10.26 2.83
CA GLY A 179 -9.43 -9.40 3.98
C GLY A 179 -10.85 -9.60 4.51
N ILE A 180 -11.81 -10.01 3.68
CA ILE A 180 -13.16 -10.35 4.11
C ILE A 180 -13.12 -11.54 5.09
N ILE A 181 -12.26 -12.52 4.85
CA ILE A 181 -12.11 -13.70 5.74
C ILE A 181 -11.61 -13.24 7.11
N LEU A 182 -10.61 -12.36 7.14
CA LEU A 182 -10.07 -11.81 8.38
C LEU A 182 -11.13 -10.98 9.13
N TYR A 183 -11.95 -10.21 8.41
CA TYR A 183 -13.07 -9.49 8.98
C TYR A 183 -14.10 -10.43 9.61
N ILE A 184 -14.47 -11.53 8.94
CA ILE A 184 -15.40 -12.52 9.44
C ILE A 184 -14.84 -13.20 10.69
N ILE A 185 -13.54 -13.56 10.71
CA ILE A 185 -12.88 -14.16 11.86
C ILE A 185 -12.98 -13.22 13.07
N ARG A 186 -12.66 -11.94 12.86
CA ARG A 186 -12.72 -10.93 13.93
C ARG A 186 -14.13 -10.77 14.50
N ARG A 187 -15.15 -10.70 13.62
CA ARG A 187 -16.55 -10.58 14.06
C ARG A 187 -17.02 -11.81 14.84
N LYS A 188 -16.54 -13.00 14.49
CA LYS A 188 -16.81 -14.22 15.27
C LYS A 188 -16.12 -14.23 16.64
N GLU A 189 -14.90 -13.66 16.74
CA GLU A 189 -14.20 -13.51 18.02
C GLU A 189 -14.97 -12.58 18.99
N GLU A 190 -15.60 -11.54 18.47
CA GLU A 190 -16.35 -10.57 19.26
C GLU A 190 -17.68 -11.10 19.79
N ASN A 191 -18.22 -12.17 19.21
CA ASN A 191 -19.54 -12.75 19.54
C ASN A 191 -20.71 -11.74 19.51
N ASP A 192 -20.58 -10.64 18.80
CA ASP A 192 -21.41 -9.43 18.89
C ASP A 192 -22.40 -9.34 17.72
N GLY A 193 -23.29 -10.32 17.58
CA GLY A 193 -24.41 -10.22 16.64
C GLY A 193 -24.07 -10.58 15.18
N PRO A 194 -24.79 -10.03 14.20
CA PRO A 194 -24.64 -10.41 12.79
C PRO A 194 -23.28 -9.99 12.23
N ILE A 195 -22.70 -10.84 11.36
CA ILE A 195 -21.38 -10.63 10.74
C ILE A 195 -21.30 -9.26 10.04
N PHE A 196 -22.37 -8.84 9.39
CA PHE A 196 -22.49 -7.53 8.71
C PHE A 196 -23.64 -6.73 9.37
N PRO A 197 -23.36 -5.93 10.42
CA PRO A 197 -24.40 -5.21 11.17
C PRO A 197 -25.02 -4.08 10.36
N LYS A 198 -24.28 -3.45 9.48
CA LYS A 198 -24.73 -2.28 8.71
C LYS A 198 -24.87 -2.62 7.24
N ILE A 199 -25.80 -1.94 6.56
CA ILE A 199 -26.07 -2.16 5.13
C ILE A 199 -24.83 -1.88 4.28
N TYR A 200 -24.07 -0.84 4.62
CA TYR A 200 -22.86 -0.50 3.87
C TYR A 200 -21.74 -1.55 4.01
N ASP A 201 -21.65 -2.29 5.12
CA ASP A 201 -20.70 -3.40 5.27
C ASP A 201 -21.01 -4.51 4.26
N LYS A 202 -22.32 -4.81 4.09
CA LYS A 202 -22.79 -5.77 3.08
C LYS A 202 -22.49 -5.30 1.67
N VAL A 203 -22.76 -4.01 1.38
CA VAL A 203 -22.52 -3.43 0.05
C VAL A 203 -21.04 -3.49 -0.30
N VAL A 204 -20.16 -3.10 0.62
CA VAL A 204 -18.69 -3.17 0.41
C VAL A 204 -18.23 -4.60 0.19
N ALA A 205 -18.72 -5.56 0.98
CA ALA A 205 -18.37 -6.97 0.82
C ALA A 205 -18.84 -7.51 -0.54
N VAL A 206 -20.06 -7.18 -0.97
CA VAL A 206 -20.58 -7.59 -2.29
C VAL A 206 -19.75 -6.97 -3.42
N ILE A 207 -19.43 -5.68 -3.35
CA ILE A 207 -18.59 -5.02 -4.37
C ILE A 207 -17.24 -5.70 -4.46
N LEU A 208 -16.58 -5.98 -3.33
CA LEU A 208 -15.29 -6.66 -3.32
C LEU A 208 -15.37 -8.08 -3.92
N ILE A 209 -16.40 -8.84 -3.60
CA ILE A 209 -16.62 -10.18 -4.16
C ILE A 209 -16.86 -10.12 -5.67
N VAL A 210 -17.70 -9.19 -6.13
CA VAL A 210 -17.98 -8.99 -7.55
C VAL A 210 -16.70 -8.61 -8.29
N MET A 211 -15.93 -7.65 -7.77
CA MET A 211 -14.63 -7.26 -8.36
C MET A 211 -13.63 -8.43 -8.38
N PHE A 212 -13.60 -9.23 -7.32
CA PHE A 212 -12.75 -10.43 -7.23
C PHE A 212 -13.11 -11.46 -8.32
N VAL A 213 -14.40 -11.80 -8.46
CA VAL A 213 -14.87 -12.74 -9.49
C VAL A 213 -14.57 -12.19 -10.89
N LEU A 214 -14.82 -10.91 -11.11
CA LEU A 214 -14.57 -10.25 -12.39
C LEU A 214 -13.08 -10.23 -12.73
N ALA A 215 -12.20 -10.00 -11.74
CA ALA A 215 -10.76 -10.08 -11.91
C ALA A 215 -10.31 -11.49 -12.31
N ILE A 216 -10.84 -12.55 -11.67
CA ILE A 216 -10.52 -13.94 -12.02
C ILE A 216 -10.96 -14.26 -13.44
N VAL A 217 -12.18 -13.87 -13.83
CA VAL A 217 -12.72 -14.14 -15.18
C VAL A 217 -11.88 -13.44 -16.25
N LEU A 218 -11.50 -12.18 -16.03
CA LEU A 218 -10.68 -11.42 -16.99
C LEU A 218 -9.25 -11.92 -17.08
N LEU A 219 -8.69 -12.41 -15.98
CA LEU A 219 -7.39 -13.10 -15.97
C LEU A 219 -7.46 -14.43 -16.73
N ALA A 220 -8.50 -15.24 -16.50
CA ALA A 220 -8.69 -16.52 -17.18
C ALA A 220 -8.92 -16.35 -18.69
N ASN A 221 -9.57 -15.26 -19.12
CA ASN A 221 -9.79 -14.92 -20.52
C ASN A 221 -8.57 -14.27 -21.20
N GLY A 222 -7.46 -14.04 -20.46
CA GLY A 222 -6.26 -13.41 -21.00
C GLY A 222 -6.43 -11.92 -21.37
N THR A 223 -7.55 -11.31 -21.00
CA THR A 223 -7.83 -9.89 -21.29
C THR A 223 -6.95 -8.96 -20.44
N ILE A 224 -6.55 -9.44 -19.27
CA ILE A 224 -5.62 -8.76 -18.36
C ILE A 224 -4.46 -9.71 -18.11
N ALA A 225 -3.24 -9.30 -18.47
CA ALA A 225 -2.00 -10.03 -18.16
C ALA A 225 -1.24 -9.21 -17.10
N PRO A 226 -1.39 -9.51 -15.82
CA PRO A 226 -0.72 -8.77 -14.74
C PRO A 226 0.73 -9.24 -14.51
N PHE A 227 1.15 -10.32 -15.16
CA PHE A 227 2.47 -10.95 -15.03
C PHE A 227 3.08 -11.34 -16.36
#